data_b8a7d4c103870c7037cc282bbfb0ec29
#
_entry.id   b8a7d4c103870c7037cc282bbfb0ec29
#
_cell.length_a   1.000
_cell.length_b   1.000
_cell.length_c   1.000
_cell.angle_alpha   90.00
_cell.angle_beta   90.00
_cell.angle_gamma   90.00
#
_symmetry.space_group_name_H-M   'P 1'
#
loop_
_entity.id
_entity.type
_entity.pdbx_description
1 polymer ?
#
loop_
_entity_poly.entity_id
_entity_poly.type
_entity_poly.pdbx_seq_one_letter_code
_entity_poly.pdbx_strand_id
1 'polypeptide(L)'
;MDTTHFMATFQPLPFPLPLWLMQVLLVAGLYLHALPMNVILGGGFLCSALFLASKGERDTFAFRAARALTMALPVFISFAITQGIVPLLFVQLVYGPAFYTSSIVMAVPWLLVVFIVMASYYLSYLVIYKILKKE
;
A
#
# COMPACT_ATOMS: atom_id res chain seq x y z
N MET A 1 27.77 -9.18 -37.98
CA MET A 1 26.33 -8.85 -37.87
C MET A 1 26.21 -7.92 -36.66
N ASP A 2 25.97 -6.66 -36.93
CA ASP A 2 26.03 -5.62 -35.91
C ASP A 2 24.74 -5.66 -35.07
N THR A 3 24.83 -6.11 -33.85
CA THR A 3 23.67 -6.27 -32.93
C THR A 3 23.16 -4.94 -32.34
N THR A 4 23.85 -3.84 -32.64
CA THR A 4 23.50 -2.50 -32.13
C THR A 4 22.19 -1.96 -32.72
N HIS A 5 21.73 -2.49 -33.88
CA HIS A 5 20.46 -2.09 -34.48
C HIS A 5 19.19 -2.65 -33.82
N PHE A 6 19.31 -3.63 -32.92
CA PHE A 6 18.16 -4.21 -32.20
C PHE A 6 17.91 -3.58 -30.83
N MET A 7 18.84 -2.79 -30.32
CA MET A 7 18.58 -2.00 -29.12
C MET A 7 17.91 -0.70 -29.56
N ALA A 8 16.60 -0.59 -29.32
CA ALA A 8 15.95 0.69 -29.40
C ALA A 8 16.76 1.67 -28.54
N THR A 9 17.39 2.64 -29.19
CA THR A 9 18.08 3.72 -28.49
C THR A 9 17.05 4.44 -27.67
N PHE A 10 17.06 4.22 -26.35
CA PHE A 10 16.20 4.94 -25.43
C PHE A 10 16.59 6.42 -25.50
N GLN A 11 15.83 7.19 -26.27
CA GLN A 11 15.92 8.64 -26.25
C GLN A 11 15.02 9.10 -25.10
N PRO A 12 15.59 9.58 -24.00
CA PRO A 12 14.78 10.09 -22.89
C PRO A 12 13.99 11.30 -23.40
N LEU A 13 12.67 11.21 -23.33
CA LEU A 13 11.80 12.35 -23.55
C LEU A 13 12.15 13.44 -22.51
N PRO A 14 12.09 14.73 -22.87
CA PRO A 14 12.31 15.80 -21.92
C PRO A 14 11.31 15.66 -20.77
N PHE A 15 11.80 15.84 -19.54
CA PHE A 15 10.92 15.79 -18.38
C PHE A 15 9.86 16.91 -18.46
N PRO A 16 8.60 16.61 -18.13
CA PRO A 16 7.53 17.61 -18.16
C PRO A 16 7.69 18.71 -17.10
N LEU A 17 8.48 18.45 -16.07
CA LEU A 17 8.78 19.33 -14.96
C LEU A 17 10.28 19.32 -14.65
N PRO A 18 10.82 20.34 -13.97
CA PRO A 18 12.19 20.31 -13.47
C PRO A 18 12.45 19.08 -12.59
N LEU A 19 13.57 18.41 -12.80
CA LEU A 19 13.92 17.16 -12.10
C LEU A 19 13.81 17.27 -10.56
N TRP A 20 14.29 18.36 -10.00
CA TRP A 20 14.21 18.59 -8.56
C TRP A 20 12.77 18.59 -8.02
N LEU A 21 11.84 19.18 -8.79
CA LEU A 21 10.42 19.21 -8.42
C LEU A 21 9.81 17.80 -8.48
N MET A 22 10.14 17.03 -9.51
CA MET A 22 9.69 15.63 -9.63
C MET A 22 10.20 14.78 -8.48
N GLN A 23 11.45 14.97 -8.05
CA GLN A 23 12.02 14.27 -6.89
C GLN A 23 11.32 14.67 -5.59
N VAL A 24 11.03 15.95 -5.39
CA VAL A 24 10.26 16.42 -4.22
C VAL A 24 8.87 15.80 -4.20
N LEU A 25 8.17 15.78 -5.32
CA LEU A 25 6.83 15.18 -5.43
C LEU A 25 6.87 13.66 -5.21
N LEU A 26 7.90 12.99 -5.69
CA LEU A 26 8.14 11.58 -5.42
C LEU A 26 8.29 11.30 -3.92
N VAL A 27 9.16 12.04 -3.25
CA VAL A 27 9.41 11.87 -1.81
C VAL A 27 8.16 12.21 -0.99
N ALA A 28 7.47 13.29 -1.32
CA ALA A 28 6.22 13.67 -0.68
C ALA A 28 5.13 12.58 -0.86
N GLY A 29 4.99 12.05 -2.08
CA GLY A 29 4.07 10.96 -2.37
C GLY A 29 4.39 9.68 -1.60
N LEU A 30 5.67 9.31 -1.52
CA LEU A 30 6.13 8.16 -0.71
C LEU A 30 5.80 8.36 0.77
N TYR A 31 6.00 9.56 1.29
CA TYR A 31 5.70 9.87 2.68
C TYR A 31 4.19 9.77 2.96
N LEU A 32 3.36 10.36 2.08
CA LEU A 32 1.90 10.27 2.19
C LEU A 32 1.39 8.83 2.07
N HIS A 33 2.04 7.99 1.28
CA HIS A 33 1.73 6.57 1.19
C HIS A 33 2.16 5.79 2.44
N ALA A 34 3.33 6.09 2.99
CA ALA A 34 3.87 5.41 4.16
C ALA A 34 3.03 5.66 5.44
N LEU A 35 2.42 6.84 5.58
CA LEU A 35 1.60 7.16 6.75
C LEU A 35 0.44 6.17 6.94
N PRO A 36 -0.49 6.00 5.99
CA PRO A 36 -1.58 5.03 6.15
C PRO A 36 -1.09 3.59 6.21
N MET A 37 0.01 3.24 5.53
CA MET A 37 0.60 1.90 5.65
C MET A 37 1.06 1.59 7.08
N ASN A 38 1.69 2.54 7.77
CA ASN A 38 2.08 2.38 9.17
C ASN A 38 0.86 2.22 10.08
N VAL A 39 -0.22 2.96 9.81
CA VAL A 39 -1.49 2.81 10.55
C VAL A 39 -2.09 1.42 10.32
N ILE A 40 -2.05 0.89 9.11
CA ILE A 40 -2.56 -0.46 8.80
C ILE A 40 -1.75 -1.52 9.55
N LEU A 41 -0.44 -1.46 9.48
CA LEU A 41 0.45 -2.42 10.14
C LEU A 41 0.33 -2.33 11.67
N GLY A 42 0.59 -1.15 12.22
CA GLY A 42 0.53 -0.94 13.67
C GLY A 42 -0.88 -1.12 14.23
N GLY A 43 -1.89 -0.57 13.55
CA GLY A 43 -3.29 -0.71 13.91
C GLY A 43 -3.78 -2.15 13.82
N GLY A 44 -3.35 -2.93 12.84
CA GLY A 44 -3.67 -4.35 12.71
C GLY A 44 -3.11 -5.18 13.85
N PHE A 45 -1.84 -4.98 14.21
CA PHE A 45 -1.22 -5.62 15.38
C PHE A 45 -1.92 -5.24 16.69
N LEU A 46 -2.15 -3.94 16.87
CA LEU A 46 -2.83 -3.43 18.07
C LEU A 46 -4.26 -3.97 18.19
N CYS A 47 -5.00 -3.98 17.09
CA CYS A 47 -6.34 -4.54 17.01
C CYS A 47 -6.36 -6.01 17.44
N SER A 48 -5.43 -6.82 16.92
CA SER A 48 -5.30 -8.23 17.26
C SER A 48 -4.98 -8.42 18.74
N ALA A 49 -4.03 -7.65 19.28
CA ALA A 49 -3.66 -7.69 20.69
C ALA A 49 -4.83 -7.31 21.60
N LEU A 50 -5.59 -6.27 21.25
CA LEU A 50 -6.76 -5.83 22.01
C LEU A 50 -7.90 -6.86 21.98
N PHE A 51 -8.15 -7.53 20.85
CA PHE A 51 -9.12 -8.61 20.79
C PHE A 51 -8.72 -9.80 21.68
N LEU A 52 -7.44 -10.16 21.69
CA LEU A 52 -6.93 -11.21 22.56
C LEU A 52 -7.05 -10.80 24.05
N ALA A 53 -6.72 -9.57 24.39
CA ALA A 53 -6.81 -9.04 25.74
C ALA A 53 -8.26 -8.96 26.26
N SER A 54 -9.22 -8.74 25.37
CA SER A 54 -10.65 -8.67 25.75
C SER A 54 -11.24 -10.02 26.19
N LYS A 55 -10.56 -11.13 25.87
CA LYS A 55 -11.03 -12.52 26.14
C LYS A 55 -12.46 -12.79 25.64
N GLY A 56 -12.93 -12.01 24.68
CA GLY A 56 -14.27 -12.09 24.12
C GLY A 56 -15.35 -11.32 24.90
N GLU A 57 -14.99 -10.65 25.99
CA GLU A 57 -15.89 -9.79 26.75
C GLU A 57 -16.10 -8.45 26.02
N ARG A 58 -17.34 -8.18 25.59
CA ARG A 58 -17.68 -7.03 24.76
C ARG A 58 -17.68 -5.70 25.49
N ASP A 59 -17.96 -5.72 26.79
CA ASP A 59 -18.06 -4.50 27.61
C ASP A 59 -16.69 -3.94 28.02
N THR A 60 -15.62 -4.67 27.71
CA THR A 60 -14.27 -4.22 28.02
C THR A 60 -13.84 -3.06 27.12
N PHE A 61 -13.03 -2.17 27.68
CA PHE A 61 -12.39 -1.10 26.89
C PHE A 61 -11.59 -1.69 25.71
N ALA A 62 -10.88 -2.80 25.94
CA ALA A 62 -10.08 -3.49 24.92
C ALA A 62 -10.93 -3.91 23.71
N PHE A 63 -12.10 -4.49 23.93
CA PHE A 63 -13.00 -4.88 22.83
C PHE A 63 -13.52 -3.66 22.06
N ARG A 64 -13.97 -2.61 22.76
CA ARG A 64 -14.47 -1.39 22.12
C ARG A 64 -13.38 -0.69 21.29
N ALA A 65 -12.16 -0.62 21.80
CA ALA A 65 -11.02 -0.05 21.08
C ALA A 65 -10.66 -0.90 19.84
N ALA A 66 -10.58 -2.23 19.98
CA ALA A 66 -10.35 -3.14 18.87
C ALA A 66 -11.41 -3.00 17.78
N ARG A 67 -12.69 -2.89 18.17
CA ARG A 67 -13.80 -2.67 17.24
C ARG A 67 -13.64 -1.37 16.47
N ALA A 68 -13.33 -0.28 17.14
CA ALA A 68 -13.14 1.03 16.50
C ALA A 68 -11.98 0.99 15.47
N LEU A 69 -10.86 0.38 15.86
CA LEU A 69 -9.72 0.18 14.95
C LEU A 69 -10.09 -0.69 13.74
N THR A 70 -10.78 -1.83 13.98
CA THR A 70 -11.22 -2.71 12.88
C THR A 70 -12.08 -1.98 11.86
N MET A 71 -12.99 -1.11 12.31
CA MET A 71 -13.86 -0.34 11.43
C MET A 71 -13.08 0.73 10.63
N ALA A 72 -11.99 1.25 11.18
CA ALA A 72 -11.16 2.26 10.52
C ALA A 72 -10.19 1.65 9.48
N LEU A 73 -9.69 0.42 9.70
CA LEU A 73 -8.67 -0.21 8.85
C LEU A 73 -9.01 -0.21 7.34
N PRO A 74 -10.23 -0.57 6.87
CA PRO A 74 -10.53 -0.55 5.45
C PRO A 74 -10.39 0.83 4.80
N VAL A 75 -10.68 1.89 5.54
CA VAL A 75 -10.52 3.27 5.07
C VAL A 75 -9.04 3.58 4.85
N PHE A 76 -8.18 3.21 5.82
CA PHE A 76 -6.73 3.39 5.69
C PHE A 76 -6.14 2.52 4.58
N ILE A 77 -6.63 1.30 4.37
CA ILE A 77 -6.22 0.43 3.25
C ILE A 77 -6.55 1.10 1.92
N SER A 78 -7.77 1.61 1.74
CA SER A 78 -8.19 2.32 0.53
C SER A 78 -7.32 3.56 0.29
N PHE A 79 -7.05 4.32 1.34
CA PHE A 79 -6.22 5.52 1.27
C PHE A 79 -4.76 5.17 0.91
N ALA A 80 -4.19 4.13 1.52
CA ALA A 80 -2.85 3.66 1.20
C ALA A 80 -2.73 3.26 -0.27
N ILE A 81 -3.67 2.47 -0.80
CA ILE A 81 -3.67 2.06 -2.20
C ILE A 81 -3.67 3.29 -3.12
N THR A 82 -4.58 4.22 -2.89
CA THR A 82 -4.72 5.42 -3.71
C THR A 82 -3.47 6.30 -3.67
N GLN A 83 -2.90 6.52 -2.48
CA GLN A 83 -1.69 7.31 -2.32
C GLN A 83 -0.44 6.62 -2.86
N GLY A 84 -0.43 5.29 -3.00
CA GLY A 84 0.68 4.54 -3.60
C GLY A 84 0.84 4.75 -5.10
N ILE A 85 -0.22 5.13 -5.81
CA ILE A 85 -0.18 5.37 -7.26
C ILE A 85 0.70 6.57 -7.59
N VAL A 86 0.64 7.63 -6.80
CA VAL A 86 1.37 8.88 -7.07
C VAL A 86 2.90 8.67 -7.09
N PRO A 87 3.53 8.13 -6.03
CA PRO A 87 4.98 7.88 -6.06
C PRO A 87 5.37 6.85 -7.11
N LEU A 88 4.51 5.86 -7.40
CA LEU A 88 4.74 4.88 -8.45
C LEU A 88 4.90 5.54 -9.82
N LEU A 89 4.04 6.51 -10.16
CA LEU A 89 4.13 7.25 -11.41
C LEU A 89 5.41 8.10 -11.48
N PHE A 90 5.79 8.78 -10.40
CA PHE A 90 7.01 9.58 -10.37
C PHE A 90 8.27 8.72 -10.43
N VAL A 91 8.30 7.55 -9.78
CA VAL A 91 9.41 6.60 -9.90
C VAL A 91 9.60 6.13 -11.35
N GLN A 92 8.51 5.83 -12.05
CA GLN A 92 8.57 5.43 -13.46
C GLN A 92 9.14 6.54 -14.36
N LEU A 93 8.78 7.79 -14.09
CA LEU A 93 9.28 8.93 -14.85
C LEU A 93 10.76 9.20 -14.59
N VAL A 94 11.17 9.22 -13.32
CA VAL A 94 12.54 9.62 -12.92
C VAL A 94 13.54 8.48 -13.09
N TYR A 95 13.14 7.25 -12.77
CA TYR A 95 13.99 6.07 -12.73
C TYR A 95 13.53 4.94 -13.67
N GLY A 96 12.85 5.28 -14.76
CA GLY A 96 12.19 4.35 -15.68
C GLY A 96 12.97 3.08 -16.01
N PRO A 97 14.19 3.15 -16.57
CA PRO A 97 14.96 1.96 -16.92
C PRO A 97 15.21 1.03 -15.74
N ALA A 98 15.62 1.58 -14.59
CA ALA A 98 15.86 0.81 -13.37
C ALA A 98 14.56 0.24 -12.80
N PHE A 99 13.47 1.04 -12.82
CA PHE A 99 12.17 0.63 -12.33
C PHE A 99 11.61 -0.54 -13.15
N TYR A 100 11.61 -0.47 -14.47
CA TYR A 100 11.05 -1.54 -15.32
C TYR A 100 11.90 -2.82 -15.23
N THR A 101 13.22 -2.71 -15.20
CA THR A 101 14.10 -3.88 -15.03
C THR A 101 13.85 -4.56 -13.68
N SER A 102 13.80 -3.80 -12.60
CA SER A 102 13.52 -4.35 -11.27
C SER A 102 12.12 -4.92 -11.17
N SER A 103 11.13 -4.28 -11.80
CA SER A 103 9.73 -4.75 -11.79
C SER A 103 9.56 -6.08 -12.52
N ILE A 104 10.32 -6.33 -13.61
CA ILE A 104 10.32 -7.61 -14.31
C ILE A 104 10.88 -8.70 -13.39
N VAL A 105 12.02 -8.45 -12.74
CA VAL A 105 12.63 -9.40 -11.80
C VAL A 105 11.70 -9.67 -10.60
N MET A 106 10.99 -8.66 -10.15
CA MET A 106 10.07 -8.72 -9.01
C MET A 106 8.60 -8.99 -9.41
N ALA A 107 8.35 -9.49 -10.62
CA ALA A 107 6.98 -9.65 -11.13
C ALA A 107 6.11 -10.56 -10.26
N VAL A 108 6.66 -11.68 -9.78
CA VAL A 108 5.93 -12.62 -8.91
C VAL A 108 5.59 -11.98 -7.55
N PRO A 109 6.53 -11.39 -6.80
CA PRO A 109 6.20 -10.62 -5.60
C PRO A 109 5.17 -9.51 -5.84
N TRP A 110 5.28 -8.73 -6.92
CA TRP A 110 4.29 -7.69 -7.24
C TRP A 110 2.88 -8.25 -7.44
N LEU A 111 2.78 -9.38 -8.15
CA LEU A 111 1.50 -10.04 -8.36
C LEU A 111 0.92 -10.56 -7.04
N LEU A 112 1.76 -11.15 -6.18
CA LEU A 112 1.34 -11.64 -4.86
C LEU A 112 0.81 -10.53 -3.96
N VAL A 113 1.40 -9.33 -4.00
CA VAL A 113 0.92 -8.16 -3.22
C VAL A 113 -0.54 -7.87 -3.54
N VAL A 114 -0.97 -7.94 -4.81
CA VAL A 114 -2.36 -7.69 -5.21
C VAL A 114 -3.30 -8.68 -4.52
N PHE A 115 -2.99 -9.97 -4.57
CA PHE A 115 -3.82 -11.01 -3.93
C PHE A 115 -3.84 -10.87 -2.40
N ILE A 116 -2.70 -10.56 -1.78
CA ILE A 116 -2.60 -10.36 -0.33
C ILE A 116 -3.45 -9.16 0.10
N VAL A 117 -3.38 -8.04 -0.63
CA VAL A 117 -4.19 -6.85 -0.33
C VAL A 117 -5.68 -7.14 -0.50
N MET A 118 -6.08 -7.82 -1.56
CA MET A 118 -7.48 -8.22 -1.78
C MET A 118 -7.98 -9.14 -0.65
N ALA A 119 -7.19 -10.14 -0.26
CA ALA A 119 -7.53 -11.03 0.83
C ALA A 119 -7.64 -10.30 2.17
N SER A 120 -6.71 -9.39 2.46
CA SER A 120 -6.71 -8.57 3.68
C SER A 120 -7.94 -7.66 3.75
N TYR A 121 -8.31 -7.07 2.62
CA TYR A 121 -9.50 -6.23 2.52
C TYR A 121 -10.77 -7.03 2.77
N TYR A 122 -10.90 -8.18 2.11
CA TYR A 122 -12.04 -9.09 2.30
C TYR A 122 -12.15 -9.60 3.74
N LEU A 123 -11.03 -10.03 4.34
CA LEU A 123 -11.01 -10.49 5.73
C LEU A 123 -11.41 -9.38 6.72
N SER A 124 -10.99 -8.14 6.48
CA SER A 124 -11.39 -6.99 7.29
C SER A 124 -12.91 -6.81 7.29
N TYR A 125 -13.55 -6.90 6.13
CA TYR A 125 -15.01 -6.82 6.03
C TYR A 125 -15.72 -8.02 6.68
N LEU A 126 -15.18 -9.23 6.57
CA LEU A 126 -15.75 -10.40 7.26
C LEU A 126 -15.72 -10.22 8.78
N VAL A 127 -14.64 -9.69 9.33
CA VAL A 127 -14.51 -9.41 10.77
C VAL A 127 -15.53 -8.35 11.19
N ILE A 128 -15.63 -7.25 10.44
CA ILE A 128 -16.62 -6.18 10.69
C ILE A 128 -18.04 -6.75 10.67
N TYR A 129 -18.38 -7.53 9.65
CA TYR A 129 -19.70 -8.16 9.55
C TYR A 129 -20.03 -9.06 10.74
N LYS A 130 -19.06 -9.88 11.18
CA LYS A 130 -19.23 -10.74 12.37
C LYS A 130 -19.41 -9.94 13.65
N ILE A 131 -18.72 -8.80 13.77
CA ILE A 131 -18.87 -7.90 14.92
C ILE A 131 -20.27 -7.28 14.93
N LEU A 132 -20.74 -6.76 13.79
CA LEU A 132 -22.05 -6.11 13.67
C LEU A 132 -23.22 -7.08 13.81
N LYS A 133 -23.11 -8.29 13.21
CA LYS A 133 -24.20 -9.28 13.26
C LYS A 133 -24.51 -9.81 14.68
N LYS A 134 -23.55 -9.65 15.59
CA LYS A 134 -23.72 -10.09 16.99
C LYS A 134 -24.26 -9.00 17.90
N GLU A 135 -24.56 -7.82 17.39
CA GLU A 135 -25.35 -6.78 18.06
C GLU A 135 -26.83 -6.99 17.81
#